data_e8615d398fc3b4725eb803341039446c
#
_entry.id   e8615d398fc3b4725eb803341039446c
#
_cell.length_a   1.000
_cell.length_b   1.000
_cell.length_c   1.000
_cell.angle_alpha   90.00
_cell.angle_beta   90.00
_cell.angle_gamma   90.00
#
_symmetry.space_group_name_H-M   'P 1'
#
loop_
_entity.id
_entity.type
_entity.pdbx_description
1 polymer ?
#
loop_
_entity_poly.entity_id
_entity_poly.type
_entity_poly.pdbx_seq_one_letter_code
_entity_poly.pdbx_strand_id
1 'polypeptide(L)'
;MDEHFVHSEFDRLLLDIVDETLRQVFISEDVEVIYGYLREKFGLKPEEFAGKPEVFSEGLKDLLGSIQPIEHLILEKLYSKLQLKFTEKRNYTFSDHIKELRSRYSC
;
A
#
# COMPACT_ATOMS: atom_id res chain seq x y z
N MET A 1 -21.03 10.83 -5.80
CA MET A 1 -20.27 10.86 -5.30
C MET A 1 -20.15 9.93 -4.36
N ASP A 2 -20.66 9.42 -3.99
CA ASP A 2 -20.57 8.80 -3.03
C ASP A 2 -20.37 7.39 -3.14
N GLU A 3 -20.49 6.70 -4.24
CA GLU A 3 -20.18 5.38 -4.39
C GLU A 3 -18.79 5.13 -4.15
N HIS A 4 -17.98 6.09 -4.23
CA HIS A 4 -16.61 5.88 -3.95
C HIS A 4 -16.38 5.51 -2.52
N PHE A 5 -17.27 5.85 -1.64
CA PHE A 5 -17.01 5.67 -0.24
C PHE A 5 -16.93 4.24 0.16
N VAL A 6 -17.58 3.36 -0.58
CA VAL A 6 -17.54 1.96 -0.27
C VAL A 6 -16.15 1.40 -0.37
N HIS A 7 -15.45 1.72 -1.48
CA HIS A 7 -14.09 1.31 -1.61
C HIS A 7 -13.20 2.09 -0.71
N SER A 8 -13.55 3.33 -0.42
CA SER A 8 -12.59 4.22 0.17
C SER A 8 -12.27 3.89 1.62
N GLU A 9 -13.07 3.10 2.31
CA GLU A 9 -12.71 2.75 3.67
C GLU A 9 -11.47 1.88 3.71
N PHE A 10 -11.43 0.82 2.89
CA PHE A 10 -10.24 0.01 2.82
C PHE A 10 -9.09 0.79 2.22
N ASP A 11 -9.37 1.56 1.17
CA ASP A 11 -8.34 2.30 0.47
C ASP A 11 -7.70 3.33 1.40
N ARG A 12 -8.50 3.98 2.24
CA ARG A 12 -7.96 4.92 3.19
C ARG A 12 -7.14 4.23 4.27
N LEU A 13 -7.60 3.08 4.74
CA LEU A 13 -6.86 2.32 5.73
C LEU A 13 -5.48 1.95 5.18
N LEU A 14 -5.44 1.46 3.95
CA LEU A 14 -4.17 1.11 3.35
C LEU A 14 -3.27 2.32 3.21
N LEU A 15 -3.82 3.45 2.77
CA LEU A 15 -3.04 4.66 2.63
C LEU A 15 -2.46 5.10 3.98
N ASP A 16 -3.27 5.05 5.03
CA ASP A 16 -2.80 5.43 6.34
C ASP A 16 -1.66 4.53 6.80
N ILE A 17 -1.79 3.24 6.54
CA ILE A 17 -0.76 2.29 6.95
C ILE A 17 0.51 2.49 6.14
N VAL A 18 0.37 2.74 4.84
CA VAL A 18 1.54 3.03 4.00
C VAL A 18 2.24 4.28 4.51
N ASP A 19 1.48 5.33 4.77
CA ASP A 19 2.06 6.58 5.22
C ASP A 19 2.77 6.39 6.55
N GLU A 20 2.13 5.71 7.48
CA GLU A 20 2.72 5.44 8.78
C GLU A 20 4.01 4.63 8.64
N THR A 21 4.00 3.62 7.80
CA THR A 21 5.16 2.76 7.61
C THR A 21 6.32 3.54 6.99
N LEU A 22 6.03 4.33 5.97
CA LEU A 22 7.09 5.09 5.33
C LEU A 22 7.68 6.12 6.28
N ARG A 23 6.85 6.75 7.11
CA ARG A 23 7.36 7.74 8.07
C ARG A 23 8.09 7.09 9.24
N GLN A 24 7.90 5.80 9.43
CA GLN A 24 8.65 5.05 10.41
C GLN A 24 10.06 4.73 9.90
N VAL A 25 10.18 4.52 8.60
CA VAL A 25 11.44 4.10 7.98
C VAL A 25 12.24 5.29 7.47
N PHE A 26 11.57 6.33 7.01
CA PHE A 26 12.22 7.48 6.36
C PHE A 26 11.83 8.77 7.05
N ILE A 27 12.67 9.80 6.89
CA ILE A 27 12.31 11.12 7.39
C ILE A 27 11.24 11.74 6.49
N SER A 28 10.56 12.76 6.98
CA SER A 28 9.42 13.34 6.28
C SER A 28 9.75 13.83 4.89
N GLU A 29 10.90 14.47 4.71
CA GLU A 29 11.26 14.96 3.38
C GLU A 29 11.39 13.83 2.39
N ASP A 30 11.95 12.71 2.84
CA ASP A 30 12.10 11.56 1.95
C ASP A 30 10.74 10.96 1.60
N VAL A 31 9.81 10.95 2.54
CA VAL A 31 8.48 10.44 2.26
C VAL A 31 7.81 11.27 1.19
N GLU A 32 7.96 12.60 1.26
CA GLU A 32 7.38 13.46 0.22
C GLU A 32 8.01 13.21 -1.13
N VAL A 33 9.32 12.95 -1.16
CA VAL A 33 9.99 12.62 -2.41
C VAL A 33 9.43 11.32 -2.98
N ILE A 34 9.19 10.34 -2.13
CA ILE A 34 8.64 9.06 -2.58
C ILE A 34 7.27 9.27 -3.22
N TYR A 35 6.39 10.03 -2.56
CA TYR A 35 5.08 10.28 -3.12
C TYR A 35 5.15 11.05 -4.43
N GLY A 36 6.03 12.04 -4.49
CA GLY A 36 6.22 12.81 -5.72
C GLY A 36 6.72 11.96 -6.87
N TYR A 37 7.64 11.05 -6.56
CA TYR A 37 8.17 10.15 -7.57
C TYR A 37 7.07 9.24 -8.14
N LEU A 38 6.26 8.66 -7.26
CA LEU A 38 5.19 7.81 -7.71
C LEU A 38 4.19 8.56 -8.58
N ARG A 39 3.88 9.79 -8.20
CA ARG A 39 2.94 10.58 -8.97
C ARG A 39 3.51 10.97 -10.32
N GLU A 40 4.74 11.41 -10.35
CA GLU A 40 5.29 11.95 -11.58
C GLU A 40 5.76 10.89 -12.55
N LYS A 41 6.36 9.81 -12.03
CA LYS A 41 6.87 8.78 -12.91
C LYS A 41 5.84 7.73 -13.26
N PHE A 42 4.92 7.45 -12.36
CA PHE A 42 3.96 6.38 -12.57
C PHE A 42 2.52 6.85 -12.60
N GLY A 43 2.30 8.15 -12.47
CA GLY A 43 0.94 8.68 -12.48
C GLY A 43 0.09 8.13 -11.36
N LEU A 44 0.72 7.77 -10.23
CA LEU A 44 0.03 7.09 -9.15
C LEU A 44 -0.16 8.04 -7.98
N LYS A 45 -1.41 8.34 -7.67
CA LYS A 45 -1.72 9.18 -6.53
C LYS A 45 -1.91 8.29 -5.30
N PRO A 46 -1.70 8.85 -4.09
CA PRO A 46 -1.82 8.03 -2.89
C PRO A 46 -3.16 7.32 -2.76
N GLU A 47 -4.25 7.98 -3.16
CA GLU A 47 -5.56 7.34 -3.03
C GLU A 47 -5.74 6.19 -4.00
N GLU A 48 -4.80 5.99 -4.92
CA GLU A 48 -4.87 4.89 -5.87
C GLU A 48 -4.03 3.70 -5.48
N PHE A 49 -3.32 3.76 -4.35
CA PHE A 49 -2.42 2.68 -3.97
C PHE A 49 -3.16 1.35 -3.86
N ALA A 50 -4.33 1.36 -3.26
CA ALA A 50 -5.07 0.11 -3.06
C ALA A 50 -5.65 -0.44 -4.34
N GLY A 51 -5.99 0.44 -5.29
CA GLY A 51 -6.55 0.00 -6.55
C GLY A 51 -5.50 -0.44 -7.55
N LYS A 52 -4.26 0.01 -7.36
CA LYS A 52 -3.17 -0.31 -8.26
C LYS A 52 -1.94 -0.73 -7.47
N PRO A 53 -2.06 -1.79 -6.66
CA PRO A 53 -0.95 -2.16 -5.77
C PRO A 53 0.28 -2.62 -6.53
N GLU A 54 0.14 -3.19 -7.71
CA GLU A 54 1.31 -3.61 -8.45
C GLU A 54 2.08 -2.39 -8.99
N VAL A 55 1.38 -1.31 -9.33
CA VAL A 55 2.06 -0.09 -9.76
C VAL A 55 2.79 0.53 -8.57
N PHE A 56 2.15 0.50 -7.40
CA PHE A 56 2.77 1.00 -6.18
C PHE A 56 4.07 0.24 -5.88
N SER A 57 4.01 -1.09 -5.92
CA SER A 57 5.19 -1.91 -5.67
C SER A 57 6.28 -1.64 -6.69
N GLU A 58 5.90 -1.57 -7.95
CA GLU A 58 6.86 -1.35 -9.00
C GLU A 58 7.54 0.01 -8.87
N GLY A 59 6.76 1.03 -8.55
CA GLY A 59 7.32 2.36 -8.37
C GLY A 59 8.25 2.46 -7.20
N LEU A 60 7.88 1.86 -6.07
CA LEU A 60 8.76 1.83 -4.91
C LEU A 60 10.04 1.09 -5.20
N LYS A 61 9.93 -0.04 -5.88
CA LYS A 61 11.10 -0.84 -6.20
C LYS A 61 12.02 -0.08 -7.13
N ASP A 62 11.44 0.63 -8.08
CA ASP A 62 12.23 1.42 -9.03
C ASP A 62 13.03 2.50 -8.30
N LEU A 63 12.42 3.13 -7.31
CA LEU A 63 13.08 4.21 -6.59
C LEU A 63 14.03 3.70 -5.51
N LEU A 64 13.61 2.71 -4.75
CA LEU A 64 14.32 2.30 -3.54
C LEU A 64 15.12 1.02 -3.68
N GLY A 65 14.86 0.25 -4.71
CA GLY A 65 15.55 -1.02 -4.91
C GLY A 65 14.82 -2.13 -4.18
N SER A 66 15.33 -2.54 -3.03
CA SER A 66 14.73 -3.64 -2.29
C SER A 66 13.63 -3.10 -1.37
N ILE A 67 12.41 -3.59 -1.55
CA ILE A 67 11.28 -3.09 -0.77
C ILE A 67 10.58 -4.19 0.01
N GLN A 68 11.11 -5.40 -0.01
CA GLN A 68 10.45 -6.50 0.70
C GLN A 68 10.22 -6.20 2.17
N PRO A 69 11.19 -5.64 2.90
CA PRO A 69 10.92 -5.33 4.30
C PRO A 69 9.80 -4.32 4.49
N ILE A 70 9.72 -3.34 3.60
CA ILE A 70 8.66 -2.33 3.68
C ILE A 70 7.30 -2.96 3.39
N GLU A 71 7.24 -3.77 2.35
CA GLU A 71 6.00 -4.45 2.01
C GLU A 71 5.55 -5.36 3.14
N HIS A 72 6.49 -6.05 3.76
CA HIS A 72 6.16 -6.93 4.87
C HIS A 72 5.58 -6.15 6.05
N LEU A 73 6.17 -5.01 6.38
CA LEU A 73 5.66 -4.17 7.46
C LEU A 73 4.26 -3.68 7.16
N ILE A 74 4.02 -3.27 5.93
CA ILE A 74 2.69 -2.81 5.54
C ILE A 74 1.67 -3.92 5.71
N LEU A 75 2.02 -5.13 5.25
CA LEU A 75 1.09 -6.25 5.35
C LEU A 75 0.82 -6.64 6.80
N GLU A 76 1.86 -6.66 7.62
CA GLU A 76 1.67 -6.99 9.02
C GLU A 76 0.72 -6.00 9.70
N LYS A 77 0.92 -4.73 9.44
CA LYS A 77 0.07 -3.73 10.05
C LYS A 77 -1.36 -3.80 9.53
N LEU A 78 -1.49 -4.05 8.23
CA LEU A 78 -2.81 -4.12 7.62
C LEU A 78 -3.61 -5.30 8.17
N TYR A 79 -2.99 -6.48 8.21
CA TYR A 79 -3.67 -7.65 8.73
C TYR A 79 -4.03 -7.46 10.20
N SER A 80 -3.13 -6.83 10.95
CA SER A 80 -3.40 -6.57 12.36
C SER A 80 -4.59 -5.63 12.55
N LYS A 81 -4.67 -4.60 11.74
CA LYS A 81 -5.79 -3.67 11.83
C LYS A 81 -7.11 -4.33 11.47
N LEU A 82 -7.08 -5.27 10.56
CA LEU A 82 -8.27 -6.00 10.16
C LEU A 82 -8.55 -7.18 11.08
N GLN A 83 -7.71 -7.37 12.09
CA GLN A 83 -7.84 -8.46 13.07
C GLN A 83 -7.78 -9.80 12.39
N LEU A 84 -6.89 -9.93 11.41
CA LEU A 84 -6.63 -11.16 10.71
C LEU A 84 -5.22 -11.61 11.00
N LYS A 85 -5.00 -12.91 10.91
CA LYS A 85 -3.66 -13.45 11.08
C LYS A 85 -2.93 -13.35 9.75
N PHE A 86 -1.76 -12.70 9.75
CA PHE A 86 -0.97 -12.61 8.54
C PHE A 86 -0.15 -13.87 8.38
N THR A 87 -0.26 -14.51 7.24
CA THR A 87 0.50 -15.70 6.91
C THR A 87 1.08 -15.49 5.53
N GLU A 88 2.39 -15.66 5.43
CA GLU A 88 3.01 -15.57 4.13
C GLU A 88 2.65 -16.77 3.30
N LYS A 89 2.21 -16.54 2.09
CA LYS A 89 1.83 -17.59 1.18
C LYS A 89 2.86 -17.69 0.07
N ARG A 90 3.19 -18.92 -0.29
CA ARG A 90 4.13 -19.14 -1.35
C ARG A 90 3.57 -18.58 -2.65
N ASN A 91 4.38 -17.90 -3.40
CA ASN A 91 4.00 -17.32 -4.69
C ASN A 91 2.95 -16.22 -4.58
N TYR A 92 2.75 -15.67 -3.38
CA TYR A 92 1.82 -14.57 -3.20
C TYR A 92 2.63 -13.28 -3.10
N THR A 93 2.30 -12.30 -3.93
CA THR A 93 3.00 -11.02 -3.90
C THR A 93 2.27 -10.06 -2.99
N PHE A 94 2.92 -8.93 -2.72
CA PHE A 94 2.28 -7.85 -1.98
C PHE A 94 0.96 -7.48 -2.64
N SER A 95 0.98 -7.32 -3.97
CA SER A 95 -0.22 -6.92 -4.67
C SER A 95 -1.31 -7.98 -4.59
N ASP A 96 -0.94 -9.27 -4.57
CA ASP A 96 -1.93 -10.33 -4.40
C ASP A 96 -2.64 -10.21 -3.06
N HIS A 97 -1.89 -9.93 -2.00
CA HIS A 97 -2.50 -9.74 -0.68
C HIS A 97 -3.45 -8.54 -0.68
N ILE A 98 -3.03 -7.43 -1.27
CA ILE A 98 -3.85 -6.23 -1.29
C ILE A 98 -5.13 -6.46 -2.07
N LYS A 99 -5.02 -7.10 -3.23
CA LYS A 99 -6.19 -7.36 -4.05
C LYS A 99 -7.20 -8.26 -3.34
N GLU A 100 -6.68 -9.27 -2.68
CA GLU A 100 -7.56 -10.19 -1.97
C GLU A 100 -8.29 -9.48 -0.82
N LEU A 101 -7.56 -8.71 -0.03
CA LEU A 101 -8.17 -8.00 1.09
C LEU A 101 -9.15 -6.94 0.60
N ARG A 102 -8.79 -6.22 -0.45
CA ARG A 102 -9.66 -5.19 -0.97
C ARG A 102 -10.97 -5.79 -1.46
N SER A 103 -10.89 -6.92 -2.13
CA SER A 103 -12.07 -7.61 -2.60
C SER A 103 -12.96 -8.03 -1.45
N ARG A 104 -12.35 -8.44 -0.34
CA ARG A 104 -13.10 -8.90 0.82
C ARG A 104 -13.76 -7.77 1.58
N TYR A 105 -13.11 -6.60 1.62
CA TYR A 105 -13.57 -5.49 2.46
C TYR A 105 -14.13 -4.30 1.71
N SER A 106 -14.34 -4.41 0.41
CA SER A 106 -14.92 -3.28 -0.27
C SER A 106 -16.14 -3.76 -0.97
N CYS A 107 -17.18 -3.98 -0.37
CA CYS A 107 -18.37 -4.33 -1.06
C CYS A 107 -19.51 -3.38 -0.84
#